data_f7c0c92222b9f02a8db5f6965ec948b9
#
_entry.id   f7c0c92222b9f02a8db5f6965ec948b9
#
_cell.length_a   1.000
_cell.length_b   1.000
_cell.length_c   1.000
_cell.angle_alpha   90.00
_cell.angle_beta   90.00
_cell.angle_gamma   90.00
#
_symmetry.space_group_name_H-M   'P 1'
#
loop_
_entity.id
_entity.type
_entity.pdbx_description
1 polymer ?
#
loop_
_entity_poly.entity_id
_entity_poly.type
_entity_poly.pdbx_seq_one_letter_code
_entity_poly.pdbx_strand_id
1 'polypeptide(L)'
;IDSEPDWHLAESEMMRSNGYDWTPQDQLKCLGGPLQRVTEYMSQCLKGSKTPEQLGNFIVAEMERRMSGKVSIMPGALEFSRELSKAGIAQALVSASPRPIVDAVLTGMAEKYFECSVAAGDIERTKPFPDPYLHAAKLLGVDIEECLIFEDSPTGLTAARASGAFVVGIPHFV
;
A
#
# COMPACT_ATOMS: atom_id res chain seq x y z
N ILE A 1 5.00 7.02 0.19
CA ILE A 1 6.29 6.30 0.37
C ILE A 1 6.66 5.59 -0.92
N ASP A 2 7.95 5.43 -1.16
CA ASP A 2 8.48 4.61 -2.26
C ASP A 2 8.79 3.21 -1.74
N SER A 3 7.79 2.33 -1.73
CA SER A 3 7.91 0.96 -1.23
C SER A 3 8.07 -0.10 -2.33
N GLU A 4 7.86 0.25 -3.59
CA GLU A 4 7.96 -0.71 -4.70
C GLU A 4 9.33 -1.41 -4.81
N PRO A 5 10.47 -0.72 -4.62
CA PRO A 5 11.77 -1.40 -4.59
C PRO A 5 11.88 -2.48 -3.50
N ASP A 6 11.27 -2.24 -2.33
CA ASP A 6 11.28 -3.21 -1.23
C ASP A 6 10.38 -4.42 -1.52
N TRP A 7 9.20 -4.19 -2.12
CA TRP A 7 8.34 -5.27 -2.62
C TRP A 7 9.09 -6.15 -3.62
N HIS A 8 9.74 -5.52 -4.62
CA HIS A 8 10.54 -6.24 -5.61
C HIS A 8 11.64 -7.09 -4.98
N LEU A 9 12.35 -6.54 -4.00
CA LEU A 9 13.39 -7.26 -3.28
C LEU A 9 12.82 -8.45 -2.51
N ALA A 10 11.74 -8.26 -1.75
CA ALA A 10 11.10 -9.32 -0.97
C ALA A 10 10.62 -10.47 -1.86
N GLU A 11 9.97 -10.15 -2.99
CA GLU A 11 9.48 -11.13 -3.96
C GLU A 11 10.63 -11.89 -4.62
N SER A 12 11.65 -11.18 -5.11
CA SER A 12 12.78 -11.80 -5.79
C SER A 12 13.64 -12.65 -4.86
N GLU A 13 13.83 -12.25 -3.61
CA GLU A 13 14.53 -13.05 -2.60
C GLU A 13 13.75 -14.33 -2.28
N MET A 14 12.43 -14.23 -2.09
CA MET A 14 11.58 -15.39 -1.85
C MET A 14 11.62 -16.38 -3.01
N MET A 15 11.49 -15.89 -4.24
CA MET A 15 11.49 -16.75 -5.43
C MET A 15 12.85 -17.40 -5.67
N ARG A 16 13.94 -16.65 -5.53
CA ARG A 16 15.30 -17.14 -5.67
C ARG A 16 15.65 -18.20 -4.62
N SER A 17 15.21 -18.01 -3.37
CA SER A 17 15.42 -19.02 -2.30
C SER A 17 14.71 -20.35 -2.56
N ASN A 18 13.71 -20.34 -3.45
CA ASN A 18 13.00 -21.54 -3.92
C ASN A 18 13.43 -22.01 -5.32
N GLY A 19 14.58 -21.53 -5.82
CA GLY A 19 15.17 -21.98 -7.07
C GLY A 19 14.51 -21.42 -8.34
N TYR A 20 13.73 -20.33 -8.21
CA TYR A 20 13.11 -19.64 -9.36
C TYR A 20 13.80 -18.30 -9.61
N ASP A 21 14.21 -18.09 -10.87
CA ASP A 21 14.81 -16.83 -11.30
C ASP A 21 13.73 -15.80 -11.62
N TRP A 22 13.47 -14.89 -10.64
CA TRP A 22 12.44 -13.86 -10.75
C TRP A 22 12.87 -12.78 -11.73
N THR A 23 12.19 -12.70 -12.86
CA THR A 23 12.53 -11.81 -13.96
C THR A 23 11.82 -10.46 -13.87
N PRO A 24 12.30 -9.41 -14.59
CA PRO A 24 11.58 -8.16 -14.72
C PRO A 24 10.16 -8.30 -15.29
N GLN A 25 9.91 -9.31 -16.15
CA GLN A 25 8.59 -9.62 -16.67
C GLN A 25 7.65 -10.18 -15.60
N ASP A 26 8.17 -10.96 -14.66
CA ASP A 26 7.40 -11.45 -13.51
C ASP A 26 7.03 -10.28 -12.61
N GLN A 27 7.98 -9.38 -12.36
CA GLN A 27 7.75 -8.17 -11.57
C GLN A 27 6.62 -7.30 -12.15
N LEU A 28 6.64 -7.06 -13.46
CA LEU A 28 5.60 -6.28 -14.13
C LEU A 28 4.19 -6.87 -13.96
N LYS A 29 4.07 -8.20 -13.88
CA LYS A 29 2.78 -8.86 -13.63
C LYS A 29 2.27 -8.66 -12.21
N CYS A 30 3.17 -8.40 -11.27
CA CYS A 30 2.86 -8.22 -9.85
C CYS A 30 2.61 -6.75 -9.48
N LEU A 31 3.16 -5.82 -10.24
CA LEU A 31 3.11 -4.39 -9.97
C LEU A 31 1.68 -3.88 -9.73
N GLY A 32 1.48 -3.16 -8.63
CA GLY A 32 0.21 -2.50 -8.28
C GLY A 32 -0.97 -3.45 -8.06
N GLY A 33 -0.73 -4.75 -7.90
CA GLY A 33 -1.77 -5.74 -7.66
C GLY A 33 -2.00 -6.07 -6.18
N PRO A 34 -3.17 -6.62 -5.83
CA PRO A 34 -3.40 -7.12 -4.49
C PRO A 34 -2.46 -8.31 -4.20
N LEU A 35 -1.99 -8.40 -2.95
CA LEU A 35 -1.04 -9.44 -2.51
C LEU A 35 -1.49 -10.86 -2.88
N GLN A 36 -2.78 -11.14 -2.79
CA GLN A 36 -3.33 -12.44 -3.17
C GLN A 36 -3.00 -12.81 -4.62
N ARG A 37 -3.20 -11.89 -5.58
CA ARG A 37 -2.88 -12.11 -6.99
C ARG A 37 -1.39 -12.39 -7.20
N VAL A 38 -0.54 -11.65 -6.50
CA VAL A 38 0.92 -11.80 -6.54
C VAL A 38 1.32 -13.19 -6.07
N THR A 39 0.83 -13.60 -4.91
CA THR A 39 1.16 -14.90 -4.30
C THR A 39 0.60 -16.10 -5.07
N GLU A 40 -0.58 -15.97 -5.69
CA GLU A 40 -1.13 -16.96 -6.60
C GLU A 40 -0.22 -17.15 -7.83
N TYR A 41 0.23 -16.04 -8.44
CA TYR A 41 1.17 -16.08 -9.55
C TYR A 41 2.52 -16.71 -9.16
N MET A 42 3.09 -16.30 -8.02
CA MET A 42 4.33 -16.88 -7.50
C MET A 42 4.19 -18.40 -7.23
N SER A 43 3.06 -18.83 -6.67
CA SER A 43 2.78 -20.25 -6.45
C SER A 43 2.73 -21.04 -7.75
N GLN A 44 2.13 -20.48 -8.80
CA GLN A 44 2.13 -21.09 -10.14
C GLN A 44 3.55 -21.21 -10.71
N CYS A 45 4.37 -20.18 -10.60
CA CYS A 45 5.77 -20.21 -11.02
C CYS A 45 6.57 -21.30 -10.28
N LEU A 46 6.29 -21.52 -9.01
CA LEU A 46 6.89 -22.56 -8.17
C LEU A 46 6.20 -23.92 -8.32
N LYS A 47 5.28 -24.08 -9.28
CA LYS A 47 4.53 -25.33 -9.55
C LYS A 47 3.83 -25.89 -8.31
N GLY A 48 3.35 -25.00 -7.44
CA GLY A 48 2.63 -25.35 -6.22
C GLY A 48 3.51 -25.87 -5.07
N SER A 49 4.85 -25.80 -5.16
CA SER A 49 5.74 -26.22 -4.05
C SER A 49 5.62 -25.34 -2.81
N LYS A 50 5.07 -24.13 -2.96
CA LYS A 50 4.67 -23.21 -1.90
C LYS A 50 3.23 -22.75 -2.16
N THR A 51 2.41 -22.73 -1.10
CA THR A 51 1.05 -22.21 -1.21
C THR A 51 1.04 -20.67 -1.26
N PRO A 52 0.01 -20.03 -1.85
CA PRO A 52 -0.14 -18.56 -1.80
C PRO A 52 -0.09 -18.00 -0.38
N GLU A 53 -0.65 -18.70 0.59
CA GLU A 53 -0.62 -18.31 2.01
C GLU A 53 0.80 -18.32 2.58
N GLN A 54 1.60 -19.37 2.31
CA GLN A 54 2.99 -19.43 2.76
C GLN A 54 3.84 -18.30 2.16
N LEU A 55 3.62 -18.00 0.88
CA LEU A 55 4.29 -16.91 0.19
C LEU A 55 3.87 -15.55 0.75
N GLY A 56 2.58 -15.35 0.98
CA GLY A 56 2.03 -14.12 1.55
C GLY A 56 2.56 -13.85 2.95
N ASN A 57 2.57 -14.85 3.82
CA ASN A 57 3.10 -14.73 5.18
C ASN A 57 4.58 -14.34 5.18
N PHE A 58 5.38 -14.94 4.28
CA PHE A 58 6.79 -14.57 4.16
C PHE A 58 6.96 -13.12 3.69
N ILE A 59 6.26 -12.73 2.61
CA ILE A 59 6.36 -11.38 2.04
C ILE A 59 5.91 -10.32 3.05
N VAL A 60 4.80 -10.56 3.76
CA VAL A 60 4.31 -9.62 4.79
C VAL A 60 5.34 -9.46 5.90
N ALA A 61 5.91 -10.55 6.43
CA ALA A 61 6.92 -10.49 7.47
C ALA A 61 8.19 -9.77 7.01
N GLU A 62 8.63 -10.00 5.77
CA GLU A 62 9.81 -9.34 5.21
C GLU A 62 9.56 -7.86 4.96
N MET A 63 8.39 -7.49 4.45
CA MET A 63 8.01 -6.08 4.27
C MET A 63 7.86 -5.36 5.61
N GLU A 64 7.25 -5.98 6.61
CA GLU A 64 7.18 -5.44 7.97
C GLU A 64 8.58 -5.15 8.52
N ARG A 65 9.51 -6.11 8.38
CA ARG A 65 10.92 -5.96 8.81
C ARG A 65 11.61 -4.77 8.09
N ARG A 66 11.39 -4.64 6.76
CA ARG A 66 11.96 -3.54 5.96
C ARG A 66 11.38 -2.19 6.36
N MET A 67 10.06 -2.13 6.52
CA MET A 67 9.35 -0.89 6.86
C MET A 67 9.55 -0.47 8.33
N SER A 68 9.86 -1.38 9.24
CA SER A 68 10.20 -1.06 10.63
C SER A 68 11.54 -0.33 10.78
N GLY A 69 12.35 -0.28 9.73
CA GLY A 69 13.61 0.45 9.67
C GLY A 69 13.43 1.88 9.15
N LYS A 70 14.14 2.19 8.07
CA LYS A 70 14.06 3.49 7.39
C LYS A 70 13.06 3.40 6.22
N VAL A 71 11.92 4.05 6.37
CA VAL A 71 10.94 4.18 5.28
C VAL A 71 11.40 5.23 4.28
N SER A 72 11.44 4.89 2.99
CA SER A 72 11.70 5.84 1.91
C SER A 72 10.47 6.71 1.68
N ILE A 73 10.56 7.97 2.07
CA ILE A 73 9.46 8.93 1.91
C ILE A 73 9.65 9.66 0.57
N MET A 74 8.57 9.80 -0.17
CA MET A 74 8.57 10.57 -1.41
C MET A 74 8.91 12.04 -1.16
N PRO A 75 9.70 12.68 -2.05
CA PRO A 75 10.04 14.09 -1.90
C PRO A 75 8.80 14.98 -1.75
N GLY A 76 8.83 15.87 -0.76
CA GLY A 76 7.73 16.79 -0.47
C GLY A 76 6.57 16.21 0.35
N ALA A 77 6.47 14.90 0.51
CA ALA A 77 5.31 14.30 1.18
C ALA A 77 5.23 14.65 2.69
N LEU A 78 6.36 14.60 3.40
CA LEU A 78 6.38 14.98 4.82
C LEU A 78 6.16 16.47 5.02
N GLU A 79 6.79 17.30 4.21
CA GLU A 79 6.62 18.76 4.24
C GLU A 79 5.15 19.11 4.02
N PHE A 80 4.51 18.49 3.04
CA PHE A 80 3.10 18.71 2.75
C PHE A 80 2.21 18.26 3.91
N SER A 81 2.40 17.06 4.45
CA SER A 81 1.65 16.56 5.61
C SER A 81 1.82 17.46 6.83
N ARG A 82 3.02 18.00 7.04
CA ARG A 82 3.31 18.96 8.11
C ARG A 82 2.54 20.28 7.93
N GLU A 83 2.48 20.81 6.72
CA GLU A 83 1.73 22.04 6.44
C GLU A 83 0.22 21.84 6.60
N LEU A 84 -0.31 20.70 6.17
CA LEU A 84 -1.72 20.34 6.41
C LEU A 84 -2.02 20.26 7.91
N SER A 85 -1.15 19.62 8.67
CA SER A 85 -1.28 19.50 10.13
C SER A 85 -1.26 20.86 10.84
N LYS A 86 -0.36 21.77 10.43
CA LYS A 86 -0.32 23.18 10.93
C LYS A 86 -1.59 23.95 10.59
N ALA A 87 -2.20 23.67 9.46
CA ALA A 87 -3.47 24.25 9.04
C ALA A 87 -4.69 23.63 9.74
N GLY A 88 -4.51 22.62 10.60
CA GLY A 88 -5.59 21.91 11.28
C GLY A 88 -6.40 21.01 10.37
N ILE A 89 -5.84 20.58 9.24
CA ILE A 89 -6.50 19.68 8.29
C ILE A 89 -6.24 18.22 8.72
N ALA A 90 -7.32 17.50 9.01
CA ALA A 90 -7.30 16.10 9.37
C ALA A 90 -6.77 15.23 8.23
N GLN A 91 -5.94 14.22 8.55
CA GLN A 91 -5.29 13.37 7.57
C GLN A 91 -5.50 11.89 7.92
N ALA A 92 -5.75 11.07 6.90
CA ALA A 92 -5.82 9.62 7.01
C ALA A 92 -4.87 8.95 6.02
N LEU A 93 -4.26 7.83 6.44
CA LEU A 93 -3.48 6.96 5.56
C LEU A 93 -4.36 5.80 5.08
N VAL A 94 -4.55 5.65 3.76
CA VAL A 94 -5.34 4.58 3.16
C VAL A 94 -4.48 3.74 2.23
N SER A 95 -4.21 2.50 2.61
CA SER A 95 -3.29 1.61 1.89
C SER A 95 -3.96 0.28 1.49
N ALA A 96 -3.54 -0.29 0.37
CA ALA A 96 -3.86 -1.66 -0.02
C ALA A 96 -2.92 -2.70 0.61
N SER A 97 -1.93 -2.26 1.38
CA SER A 97 -1.02 -3.15 2.11
C SER A 97 -1.68 -3.73 3.36
N PRO A 98 -1.31 -4.96 3.77
CA PRO A 98 -1.74 -5.55 5.03
C PRO A 98 -1.41 -4.69 6.26
N ARG A 99 -2.23 -4.81 7.30
CA ARG A 99 -2.13 -4.03 8.55
C ARG A 99 -0.72 -4.04 9.18
N PRO A 100 0.02 -5.17 9.30
CA PRO A 100 1.36 -5.17 9.87
C PRO A 100 2.33 -4.23 9.13
N ILE A 101 2.23 -4.16 7.79
CA ILE A 101 3.09 -3.28 6.97
C ILE A 101 2.73 -1.82 7.20
N VAL A 102 1.44 -1.48 7.24
CA VAL A 102 0.97 -0.11 7.50
C VAL A 102 1.42 0.36 8.88
N ASP A 103 1.28 -0.48 9.90
CA ASP A 103 1.70 -0.17 11.27
C ASP A 103 3.23 -0.01 11.38
N ALA A 104 4.01 -0.82 10.67
CA ALA A 104 5.46 -0.69 10.60
C ALA A 104 5.87 0.67 9.98
N VAL A 105 5.23 1.06 8.87
CA VAL A 105 5.44 2.37 8.24
C VAL A 105 5.12 3.51 9.21
N LEU A 106 3.94 3.49 9.83
CA LEU A 106 3.51 4.54 10.77
C LEU A 106 4.43 4.63 11.99
N THR A 107 4.93 3.48 12.48
CA THR A 107 5.87 3.43 13.59
C THR A 107 7.25 3.97 13.19
N GLY A 108 7.69 3.70 11.95
CA GLY A 108 8.96 4.19 11.40
C GLY A 108 8.97 5.67 11.04
N MET A 109 7.80 6.33 10.98
CA MET A 109 7.71 7.77 10.74
C MET A 109 8.09 8.56 11.99
N ALA A 110 8.98 9.55 11.82
CA ALA A 110 9.45 10.41 12.93
C ALA A 110 8.35 11.29 13.52
N GLU A 111 7.35 11.65 12.71
CA GLU A 111 6.25 12.54 13.10
C GLU A 111 4.90 11.88 12.76
N LYS A 112 3.91 12.10 13.62
CA LYS A 112 2.55 11.54 13.45
C LYS A 112 1.65 12.61 12.84
N TYR A 113 1.27 12.42 11.58
CA TYR A 113 0.37 13.33 10.86
C TYR A 113 -1.02 12.75 10.66
N PHE A 114 -1.15 11.42 10.67
CA PHE A 114 -2.40 10.73 10.37
C PHE A 114 -3.17 10.44 11.66
N GLU A 115 -4.42 10.88 11.69
CA GLU A 115 -5.35 10.64 12.81
C GLU A 115 -5.88 9.20 12.78
N CYS A 116 -6.00 8.63 11.58
CA CYS A 116 -6.39 7.24 11.39
C CYS A 116 -5.69 6.63 10.17
N SER A 117 -5.77 5.30 10.07
CA SER A 117 -5.32 4.57 8.89
C SER A 117 -6.28 3.44 8.55
N VAL A 118 -6.38 3.13 7.26
CA VAL A 118 -7.14 1.99 6.71
C VAL A 118 -6.19 1.12 5.90
N ALA A 119 -6.09 -0.15 6.27
CA ALA A 119 -5.24 -1.16 5.63
C ALA A 119 -6.08 -2.23 4.93
N ALA A 120 -5.45 -3.06 4.11
CA ALA A 120 -6.10 -4.25 3.57
C ALA A 120 -6.51 -5.20 4.72
N GLY A 121 -7.77 -5.64 4.70
CA GLY A 121 -8.35 -6.51 5.72
C GLY A 121 -9.08 -5.79 6.85
N ASP A 122 -8.98 -4.46 6.98
CA ASP A 122 -9.78 -3.71 7.97
C ASP A 122 -11.24 -3.63 7.55
N ILE A 123 -11.51 -3.75 6.26
CA ILE A 123 -12.84 -3.71 5.66
C ILE A 123 -12.97 -4.83 4.61
N GLU A 124 -14.20 -5.22 4.31
CA GLU A 124 -14.47 -6.34 3.43
C GLU A 124 -14.05 -6.07 1.97
N ARG A 125 -14.37 -4.89 1.44
CA ARG A 125 -14.07 -4.51 0.06
C ARG A 125 -12.91 -3.52 0.02
N THR A 126 -11.79 -3.94 -0.57
CA THR A 126 -10.60 -3.12 -0.74
C THR A 126 -10.59 -2.41 -2.10
N LYS A 127 -9.58 -1.57 -2.39
CA LYS A 127 -9.35 -0.99 -3.72
C LYS A 127 -9.40 -2.10 -4.80
N PRO A 128 -10.14 -1.94 -5.92
CA PRO A 128 -10.66 -0.70 -6.51
C PRO A 128 -12.04 -0.24 -6.02
N PHE A 129 -12.64 -0.85 -5.00
CA PHE A 129 -13.87 -0.34 -4.41
C PHE A 129 -13.61 0.92 -3.58
N PRO A 130 -14.58 1.86 -3.48
CA PRO A 130 -14.40 3.12 -2.75
C PRO A 130 -14.40 2.97 -1.23
N ASP A 131 -14.76 1.80 -0.72
CA ASP A 131 -15.00 1.52 0.70
C ASP A 131 -13.84 1.97 1.62
N PRO A 132 -12.55 1.80 1.28
CA PRO A 132 -11.45 2.27 2.13
C PRO A 132 -11.48 3.78 2.36
N TYR A 133 -11.80 4.57 1.34
CA TYR A 133 -11.85 6.02 1.45
C TYR A 133 -13.10 6.50 2.19
N LEU A 134 -14.25 5.87 1.90
CA LEU A 134 -15.49 6.14 2.65
C LEU A 134 -15.33 5.82 4.13
N HIS A 135 -14.63 4.72 4.44
CA HIS A 135 -14.34 4.34 5.83
C HIS A 135 -13.39 5.35 6.51
N ALA A 136 -12.33 5.79 5.83
CA ALA A 136 -11.42 6.80 6.33
C ALA A 136 -12.12 8.14 6.60
N ALA A 137 -12.96 8.62 5.69
CA ALA A 137 -13.75 9.83 5.87
C ALA A 137 -14.68 9.71 7.11
N LYS A 138 -15.33 8.55 7.28
CA LYS A 138 -16.14 8.26 8.47
C LYS A 138 -15.32 8.30 9.76
N LEU A 139 -14.11 7.74 9.76
CA LEU A 139 -13.22 7.76 10.94
C LEU A 139 -12.77 9.19 11.28
N LEU A 140 -12.55 10.04 10.28
CA LEU A 140 -12.22 11.46 10.46
C LEU A 140 -13.45 12.31 10.83
N GLY A 141 -14.67 11.79 10.66
CA GLY A 141 -15.91 12.53 10.95
C GLY A 141 -16.22 13.63 9.93
N VAL A 142 -15.80 13.43 8.66
CA VAL A 142 -15.99 14.39 7.55
C VAL A 142 -16.78 13.77 6.40
N ASP A 143 -17.41 14.60 5.59
CA ASP A 143 -18.07 14.14 4.36
C ASP A 143 -17.04 13.86 3.28
N ILE A 144 -17.23 12.77 2.54
CA ILE A 144 -16.27 12.34 1.51
C ILE A 144 -16.14 13.38 0.38
N GLU A 145 -17.20 14.12 0.08
CA GLU A 145 -17.22 15.19 -0.94
C GLU A 145 -16.36 16.39 -0.54
N GLU A 146 -16.02 16.54 0.74
CA GLU A 146 -15.10 17.57 1.25
C GLU A 146 -13.65 17.07 1.34
N CYS A 147 -13.40 15.79 0.99
CA CYS A 147 -12.08 15.20 1.05
C CYS A 147 -11.30 15.38 -0.23
N LEU A 148 -9.98 15.52 -0.09
CA LEU A 148 -9.01 15.46 -1.17
C LEU A 148 -8.15 14.20 -1.01
N ILE A 149 -8.14 13.35 -2.04
CA ILE A 149 -7.38 12.10 -2.07
C ILE A 149 -6.18 12.24 -3.01
N PHE A 150 -5.00 11.91 -2.51
CA PHE A 150 -3.77 11.77 -3.30
C PHE A 150 -3.50 10.29 -3.55
N GLU A 151 -3.35 9.90 -4.82
CA GLU A 151 -3.16 8.50 -5.23
C GLU A 151 -2.18 8.36 -6.39
N ASP A 152 -1.41 7.27 -6.37
CA ASP A 152 -0.38 6.96 -7.36
C ASP A 152 -0.69 5.71 -8.19
N SER A 153 -1.60 4.85 -7.74
CA SER A 153 -1.92 3.59 -8.39
C SER A 153 -3.21 3.65 -9.22
N PRO A 154 -3.28 2.96 -10.37
CA PRO A 154 -4.52 2.87 -11.16
C PRO A 154 -5.70 2.31 -10.37
N THR A 155 -5.45 1.32 -9.53
CA THR A 155 -6.46 0.67 -8.67
C THR A 155 -6.97 1.65 -7.61
N GLY A 156 -6.07 2.42 -6.99
CA GLY A 156 -6.41 3.43 -6.01
C GLY A 156 -7.13 4.64 -6.63
N LEU A 157 -6.70 5.10 -7.80
CA LEU A 157 -7.40 6.16 -8.55
C LEU A 157 -8.83 5.76 -8.91
N THR A 158 -9.04 4.49 -9.28
CA THR A 158 -10.39 3.96 -9.55
C THR A 158 -11.26 4.02 -8.30
N ALA A 159 -10.73 3.56 -7.16
CA ALA A 159 -11.41 3.59 -5.87
C ALA A 159 -11.71 5.03 -5.39
N ALA A 160 -10.72 5.92 -5.49
CA ALA A 160 -10.83 7.31 -5.10
C ALA A 160 -11.91 8.05 -5.91
N ARG A 161 -11.93 7.88 -7.23
CA ARG A 161 -12.98 8.47 -8.08
C ARG A 161 -14.36 7.94 -7.75
N ALA A 162 -14.47 6.64 -7.46
CA ALA A 162 -15.75 6.02 -7.11
C ALA A 162 -16.28 6.46 -5.73
N SER A 163 -15.43 7.04 -4.86
CA SER A 163 -15.84 7.51 -3.54
C SER A 163 -16.60 8.83 -3.55
N GLY A 164 -16.45 9.65 -4.59
CA GLY A 164 -17.03 11.00 -4.68
C GLY A 164 -16.12 12.12 -4.17
N ALA A 165 -14.93 11.82 -3.65
CA ALA A 165 -13.95 12.81 -3.22
C ALA A 165 -13.30 13.55 -4.40
N PHE A 166 -12.63 14.67 -4.12
CA PHE A 166 -11.67 15.26 -5.04
C PHE A 166 -10.41 14.39 -5.11
N VAL A 167 -9.87 14.17 -6.33
CA VAL A 167 -8.75 13.24 -6.54
C VAL A 167 -7.62 13.91 -7.29
N VAL A 168 -6.42 13.79 -6.74
CA VAL A 168 -5.16 14.18 -7.38
C VAL A 168 -4.34 12.90 -7.62
N GLY A 169 -4.13 12.57 -8.90
CA GLY A 169 -3.21 11.51 -9.29
C GLY A 169 -1.77 11.99 -9.24
N ILE A 170 -0.90 11.21 -8.60
CA ILE A 170 0.55 11.46 -8.53
C ILE A 170 1.25 10.30 -9.25
N PRO A 171 1.55 10.42 -10.56
CA PRO A 171 2.20 9.34 -11.30
C PRO A 171 3.58 9.06 -10.71
N HIS A 172 3.84 7.79 -10.40
CA HIS A 172 5.14 7.37 -9.88
C HIS A 172 5.83 6.36 -10.81
N PHE A 173 5.07 5.46 -11.42
CA PHE A 173 5.56 4.46 -12.38
C PHE A 173 4.81 4.63 -13.71
N VAL A 174 5.29 5.53 -14.56
CA VAL A 174 4.80 5.72 -15.94
C VAL A 174 5.96 5.60 -16.89
#